data_622eb0cc96a7a7f9e8fdd484068981ee
#
_entry.id   622eb0cc96a7a7f9e8fdd484068981ee
#
_cell.length_a   1.000
_cell.length_b   1.000
_cell.length_c   1.000
_cell.angle_alpha   90.00
_cell.angle_beta   90.00
_cell.angle_gamma   90.00
#
_symmetry.space_group_name_H-M   'P 1'
#
loop_
_entity.id
_entity.type
_entity.pdbx_description
1 polymer ?
#
loop_
_entity_poly.entity_id
_entity_poly.type
_entity_poly.pdbx_seq_one_letter_code
_entity_poly.pdbx_strand_id
1 'polypeptide(L)'
;MQKDLSYIKVIIIAVLIALFARTFLFNVVRVQQTSMYPTVKPNDIILSSSLYKFKKDYKRGDIIVFKSPSDKKMLIKRIIGLPGEKVEIYDGSIYIDGKILEEIYFEDKPYTLSPTREFDVKEDELFVLGDNRSPRGSVDSREFGPIKIETLKSHPFYRIFPLNSKKFINN
;
A
#
# COMPACT_ATOMS: atom_id res chain seq x y z
N MET A 1 -9.32 33.78 36.72
CA MET A 1 -8.36 32.76 37.19
C MET A 1 -8.86 31.32 37.05
N GLN A 2 -10.05 30.93 37.58
CA GLN A 2 -10.56 29.54 37.40
C GLN A 2 -10.94 29.18 35.94
N LYS A 3 -11.52 30.11 35.16
CA LYS A 3 -11.86 29.93 33.76
C LYS A 3 -10.61 29.76 32.90
N ASP A 4 -9.57 30.51 33.14
CA ASP A 4 -8.30 30.47 32.41
C ASP A 4 -7.59 29.12 32.58
N LEU A 5 -7.62 28.59 33.80
CA LEU A 5 -7.07 27.26 34.12
C LEU A 5 -7.85 26.14 33.41
N SER A 6 -9.15 26.29 33.18
CA SER A 6 -9.99 25.36 32.46
C SER A 6 -9.64 25.33 30.97
N TYR A 7 -9.41 26.49 30.34
CA TYR A 7 -8.98 26.55 28.92
C TYR A 7 -7.60 25.93 28.71
N ILE A 8 -6.67 26.18 29.63
CA ILE A 8 -5.32 25.57 29.57
C ILE A 8 -5.41 24.04 29.62
N LYS A 9 -6.23 23.46 30.49
CA LYS A 9 -6.45 22.01 30.55
C LYS A 9 -7.00 21.46 29.25
N VAL A 10 -7.99 22.12 28.64
CA VAL A 10 -8.59 21.71 27.36
C VAL A 10 -7.53 21.72 26.24
N ILE A 11 -6.71 22.78 26.19
CA ILE A 11 -5.63 22.88 25.19
C ILE A 11 -4.60 21.76 25.38
N ILE A 12 -4.18 21.47 26.60
CA ILE A 12 -3.24 20.38 26.90
C ILE A 12 -3.82 19.02 26.44
N ILE A 13 -5.07 18.74 26.78
CA ILE A 13 -5.75 17.49 26.39
C ILE A 13 -5.83 17.39 24.87
N ALA A 14 -6.23 18.46 24.17
CA ALA A 14 -6.31 18.49 22.72
C ALA A 14 -4.94 18.23 22.07
N VAL A 15 -3.86 18.84 22.59
CA VAL A 15 -2.50 18.60 22.12
C VAL A 15 -2.07 17.14 22.35
N LEU A 16 -2.36 16.58 23.53
CA LEU A 16 -2.05 15.18 23.83
C LEU A 16 -2.79 14.22 22.90
N ILE A 17 -4.08 14.47 22.64
CA ILE A 17 -4.88 13.68 21.68
C ILE A 17 -4.30 13.79 20.27
N ALA A 18 -3.93 14.99 19.82
CA ALA A 18 -3.35 15.22 18.50
C ALA A 18 -1.99 14.50 18.35
N LEU A 19 -1.14 14.58 19.38
CA LEU A 19 0.15 13.87 19.41
C LEU A 19 -0.04 12.35 19.40
N PHE A 20 -0.99 11.84 20.17
CA PHE A 20 -1.34 10.41 20.17
C PHE A 20 -1.82 9.98 18.79
N ALA A 21 -2.78 10.70 18.21
CA ALA A 21 -3.30 10.39 16.88
C ALA A 21 -2.18 10.39 15.80
N ARG A 22 -1.34 11.43 15.81
CA ARG A 22 -0.19 11.53 14.91
C ARG A 22 0.79 10.36 15.08
N THR A 23 1.06 9.95 16.30
CA THR A 23 2.09 8.93 16.59
C THR A 23 1.59 7.52 16.28
N PHE A 24 0.32 7.23 16.57
CA PHE A 24 -0.21 5.85 16.52
C PHE A 24 -1.13 5.57 15.33
N LEU A 25 -1.83 6.58 14.80
CA LEU A 25 -2.85 6.36 13.76
C LEU A 25 -2.38 6.71 12.36
N PHE A 26 -1.52 7.73 12.21
CA PHE A 26 -1.12 8.25 10.92
C PHE A 26 0.39 8.37 10.78
N ASN A 27 0.87 8.05 9.57
CA ASN A 27 2.25 8.26 9.18
C ASN A 27 2.32 9.10 7.91
N VAL A 28 3.33 9.94 7.80
CA VAL A 28 3.68 10.64 6.58
C VAL A 28 4.83 9.89 5.92
N VAL A 29 4.60 9.44 4.69
CA VAL A 29 5.58 8.67 3.90
C VAL A 29 6.06 9.54 2.75
N ARG A 30 7.38 9.74 2.64
CA ARG A 30 8.00 10.30 1.44
C ARG A 30 8.43 9.15 0.54
N VAL A 31 7.90 9.13 -0.68
CA VAL A 31 8.20 8.07 -1.65
C VAL A 31 9.57 8.32 -2.26
N GLN A 32 10.42 7.30 -2.28
CA GLN A 32 11.76 7.36 -2.88
C GLN A 32 11.87 6.48 -4.13
N GLN A 33 10.98 5.49 -4.26
CA GLN A 33 11.05 4.46 -5.29
C GLN A 33 10.13 4.77 -6.48
N THR A 34 10.48 4.20 -7.63
CA THR A 34 9.73 4.31 -8.88
C THR A 34 8.76 3.14 -9.10
N SER A 35 8.75 2.16 -8.21
CA SER A 35 8.02 0.89 -8.39
C SER A 35 6.49 1.02 -8.46
N MET A 36 5.94 2.17 -8.04
CA MET A 36 4.51 2.48 -8.10
C MET A 36 4.16 3.53 -9.16
N TYR A 37 5.11 3.86 -10.06
CA TYR A 37 4.84 4.72 -11.19
C TYR A 37 3.83 4.07 -12.16
N PRO A 38 2.86 4.79 -12.73
CA PRO A 38 2.63 6.24 -12.63
C PRO A 38 1.80 6.69 -11.43
N THR A 39 1.16 5.76 -10.68
CA THR A 39 0.20 6.07 -9.60
C THR A 39 0.84 6.89 -8.48
N VAL A 40 2.02 6.46 -8.04
CA VAL A 40 2.81 7.15 -7.01
C VAL A 40 4.21 7.41 -7.55
N LYS A 41 4.67 8.65 -7.42
CA LYS A 41 5.93 9.11 -8.00
C LYS A 41 6.99 9.35 -6.92
N PRO A 42 8.28 9.29 -7.25
CA PRO A 42 9.33 9.74 -6.36
C PRO A 42 9.09 11.16 -5.88
N ASN A 43 9.36 11.43 -4.61
CA ASN A 43 9.12 12.67 -3.87
C ASN A 43 7.65 12.99 -3.56
N ASP A 44 6.70 12.13 -3.90
CA ASP A 44 5.34 12.25 -3.36
C ASP A 44 5.39 12.16 -1.82
N ILE A 45 4.62 13.03 -1.16
CA ILE A 45 4.40 12.99 0.29
C ILE A 45 2.97 12.50 0.51
N ILE A 46 2.85 11.36 1.19
CA ILE A 46 1.61 10.62 1.31
C ILE A 46 1.26 10.43 2.78
N LEU A 47 0.00 10.68 3.13
CA LEU A 47 -0.57 10.32 4.41
C LEU A 47 -1.02 8.86 4.39
N SER A 48 -0.62 8.12 5.41
CA SER A 48 -0.82 6.68 5.51
C SER A 48 -1.41 6.31 6.88
N SER A 49 -2.38 5.41 6.90
CA SER A 49 -3.02 4.93 8.13
C SER A 49 -2.35 3.66 8.66
N SER A 50 -1.91 3.69 9.91
CA SER A 50 -1.37 2.50 10.60
C SER A 50 -2.46 1.52 11.06
N LEU A 51 -3.71 1.97 11.11
CA LEU A 51 -4.85 1.15 11.55
C LEU A 51 -5.16 0.03 10.56
N TYR A 52 -4.77 0.19 9.31
CA TYR A 52 -5.02 -0.79 8.25
C TYR A 52 -4.45 -2.18 8.55
N LYS A 53 -3.32 -2.26 9.25
CA LYS A 53 -2.70 -3.54 9.66
C LYS A 53 -3.57 -4.38 10.62
N PHE A 54 -4.55 -3.75 11.28
CA PHE A 54 -5.49 -4.44 12.18
C PHE A 54 -6.79 -4.85 11.49
N LYS A 55 -6.99 -4.42 10.22
CA LYS A 55 -8.12 -4.88 9.42
C LYS A 55 -7.95 -6.36 9.08
N LYS A 56 -9.09 -7.06 8.97
CA LYS A 56 -9.17 -8.42 8.41
C LYS A 56 -9.73 -8.43 6.99
N ASP A 57 -10.27 -7.31 6.55
CA ASP A 57 -10.92 -7.13 5.24
C ASP A 57 -9.99 -6.32 4.33
N TYR A 58 -9.00 -7.00 3.75
CA TYR A 58 -8.09 -6.43 2.75
C TYR A 58 -8.79 -6.43 1.40
N LYS A 59 -8.62 -5.33 0.66
CA LYS A 59 -9.24 -5.19 -0.66
C LYS A 59 -8.20 -5.29 -1.76
N ARG A 60 -8.54 -6.02 -2.82
CA ARG A 60 -7.77 -6.00 -4.06
C ARG A 60 -7.72 -4.58 -4.61
N GLY A 61 -6.54 -4.15 -5.07
CA GLY A 61 -6.31 -2.80 -5.53
C GLY A 61 -5.80 -1.83 -4.45
N ASP A 62 -5.94 -2.13 -3.15
CA ASP A 62 -5.40 -1.28 -2.09
C ASP A 62 -3.87 -1.20 -2.17
N ILE A 63 -3.35 0.01 -1.95
CA ILE A 63 -1.91 0.23 -1.86
C ILE A 63 -1.48 0.10 -0.39
N ILE A 64 -0.42 -0.64 -0.15
CA ILE A 64 0.09 -0.92 1.19
C ILE A 64 1.57 -0.61 1.32
N VAL A 65 1.99 -0.28 2.54
CA VAL A 65 3.38 -0.22 2.96
C VAL A 65 3.67 -1.41 3.85
N PHE A 66 4.72 -2.15 3.55
CA PHE A 66 5.12 -3.34 4.30
C PHE A 66 6.64 -3.46 4.36
N LYS A 67 7.12 -4.34 5.24
CA LYS A 67 8.53 -4.66 5.36
C LYS A 67 8.89 -5.80 4.42
N SER A 68 9.79 -5.54 3.48
CA SER A 68 10.26 -6.52 2.49
C SER A 68 10.78 -7.80 3.16
N PRO A 69 10.41 -8.99 2.67
CA PRO A 69 10.94 -10.25 3.19
C PRO A 69 12.42 -10.42 2.91
N SER A 70 12.94 -9.89 1.79
CA SER A 70 14.30 -10.09 1.33
C SER A 70 15.32 -9.21 2.04
N ASP A 71 15.11 -7.87 2.05
CA ASP A 71 16.12 -6.90 2.54
C ASP A 71 15.64 -6.05 3.72
N LYS A 72 14.46 -6.36 4.24
CA LYS A 72 13.81 -5.68 5.38
C LYS A 72 13.52 -4.19 5.18
N LYS A 73 13.69 -3.67 3.97
CA LYS A 73 13.31 -2.29 3.62
C LYS A 73 11.81 -2.10 3.56
N MET A 74 11.39 -0.86 3.69
CA MET A 74 9.99 -0.50 3.53
C MET A 74 9.67 -0.39 2.03
N LEU A 75 8.70 -1.18 1.59
CA LEU A 75 8.20 -1.18 0.21
C LEU A 75 6.76 -0.68 0.19
N ILE A 76 6.40 -0.05 -0.93
CA ILE A 76 5.03 0.33 -1.25
C ILE A 76 4.61 -0.44 -2.50
N LYS A 77 3.47 -1.18 -2.42
CA LYS A 77 2.93 -2.02 -3.50
C LYS A 77 1.41 -2.06 -3.44
N ARG A 78 0.81 -2.58 -4.50
CA ARG A 78 -0.63 -2.81 -4.64
C ARG A 78 -0.98 -4.26 -4.37
N ILE A 79 -2.06 -4.51 -3.62
CA ILE A 79 -2.61 -5.84 -3.40
C ILE A 79 -3.27 -6.33 -4.69
N ILE A 80 -2.83 -7.49 -5.16
CA ILE A 80 -3.33 -8.18 -6.35
C ILE A 80 -4.02 -9.49 -5.99
N GLY A 81 -3.40 -10.32 -5.14
CA GLY A 81 -4.01 -11.56 -4.64
C GLY A 81 -4.35 -11.43 -3.16
N LEU A 82 -5.52 -11.93 -2.80
CA LEU A 82 -6.04 -11.98 -1.43
C LEU A 82 -5.77 -13.35 -0.81
N PRO A 83 -5.92 -13.50 0.53
CA PRO A 83 -5.77 -14.79 1.21
C PRO A 83 -6.63 -15.90 0.58
N GLY A 84 -6.03 -17.07 0.39
CA GLY A 84 -6.68 -18.26 -0.17
C GLY A 84 -6.78 -18.31 -1.69
N GLU A 85 -6.34 -17.26 -2.40
CA GLU A 85 -6.45 -17.20 -3.86
C GLU A 85 -5.22 -17.76 -4.57
N LYS A 86 -5.44 -18.23 -5.80
CA LYS A 86 -4.39 -18.57 -6.76
C LYS A 86 -4.20 -17.40 -7.73
N VAL A 87 -2.98 -16.89 -7.81
CA VAL A 87 -2.60 -15.84 -8.75
C VAL A 87 -1.80 -16.47 -9.88
N GLU A 88 -2.22 -16.24 -11.13
CA GLU A 88 -1.53 -16.71 -12.32
C GLU A 88 -1.16 -15.52 -13.20
N ILE A 89 0.05 -15.55 -13.77
CA ILE A 89 0.52 -14.52 -14.69
C ILE A 89 0.90 -15.21 -16.01
N TYR A 90 0.10 -14.97 -17.02
CA TYR A 90 0.26 -15.59 -18.33
C TYR A 90 -0.04 -14.58 -19.43
N ASP A 91 0.78 -14.58 -20.47
CA ASP A 91 0.65 -13.70 -21.65
C ASP A 91 0.39 -12.22 -21.28
N GLY A 92 1.17 -11.72 -20.30
CA GLY A 92 1.09 -10.33 -19.85
C GLY A 92 -0.15 -9.99 -19.03
N SER A 93 -1.03 -10.95 -18.79
CA SER A 93 -2.26 -10.79 -18.02
C SER A 93 -2.18 -11.51 -16.68
N ILE A 94 -2.94 -10.99 -15.71
CA ILE A 94 -3.07 -11.57 -14.37
C ILE A 94 -4.41 -12.27 -14.28
N TYR A 95 -4.43 -13.45 -13.70
CA TYR A 95 -5.63 -14.23 -13.42
C TYR A 95 -5.71 -14.51 -11.93
N ILE A 96 -6.91 -14.47 -11.39
CA ILE A 96 -7.23 -14.86 -10.02
C ILE A 96 -8.22 -16.02 -10.09
N ASP A 97 -7.83 -17.17 -9.56
CA ASP A 97 -8.63 -18.41 -9.61
C ASP A 97 -9.11 -18.73 -11.03
N GLY A 98 -8.21 -18.59 -12.00
CA GLY A 98 -8.47 -18.84 -13.43
C GLY A 98 -9.27 -17.75 -14.15
N LYS A 99 -9.67 -16.66 -13.48
CA LYS A 99 -10.40 -15.53 -14.08
C LYS A 99 -9.47 -14.35 -14.30
N ILE A 100 -9.56 -13.73 -15.48
CA ILE A 100 -8.75 -12.56 -15.80
C ILE A 100 -9.07 -11.41 -14.85
N LEU A 101 -8.01 -10.78 -14.30
CA LEU A 101 -8.13 -9.60 -13.44
C LEU A 101 -8.26 -8.34 -14.31
N GLU A 102 -9.36 -7.61 -14.11
CA GLU A 102 -9.52 -6.26 -14.64
C GLU A 102 -8.89 -5.24 -13.68
N GLU A 103 -7.80 -4.63 -14.12
CA GLU A 103 -7.06 -3.65 -13.32
C GLU A 103 -7.53 -2.23 -13.65
N ILE A 104 -8.70 -1.87 -13.11
CA ILE A 104 -9.44 -0.61 -13.40
C ILE A 104 -8.70 0.67 -12.98
N TYR A 105 -7.62 0.57 -12.23
CA TYR A 105 -6.78 1.69 -11.79
C TYR A 105 -5.73 2.11 -12.83
N PHE A 106 -5.62 1.40 -13.94
CA PHE A 106 -4.82 1.79 -15.10
C PHE A 106 -5.72 2.27 -16.23
N GLU A 107 -5.30 3.33 -16.93
CA GLU A 107 -5.95 3.77 -18.18
C GLU A 107 -5.68 2.75 -19.29
N ASP A 108 -4.42 2.35 -19.43
CA ASP A 108 -3.99 1.28 -20.34
C ASP A 108 -3.49 0.08 -19.53
N LYS A 109 -4.01 -1.11 -19.85
CA LYS A 109 -3.62 -2.34 -19.16
C LYS A 109 -2.13 -2.61 -19.39
N PRO A 110 -1.30 -2.65 -18.34
CA PRO A 110 0.12 -2.92 -18.49
C PRO A 110 0.37 -4.39 -18.79
N TYR A 111 1.34 -4.66 -19.65
CA TYR A 111 1.84 -6.01 -19.87
C TYR A 111 2.70 -6.46 -18.68
N THR A 112 2.25 -7.48 -17.96
CA THR A 112 2.90 -7.96 -16.75
C THR A 112 3.74 -9.21 -17.04
N LEU A 113 5.07 -9.07 -17.04
CA LEU A 113 5.98 -10.22 -17.12
C LEU A 113 6.24 -10.82 -15.76
N SER A 114 6.30 -12.15 -15.68
CA SER A 114 6.73 -12.88 -14.50
C SER A 114 7.56 -14.10 -14.88
N PRO A 115 8.67 -14.39 -14.18
CA PRO A 115 9.44 -15.62 -14.38
C PRO A 115 8.68 -16.85 -13.85
N THR A 116 7.91 -16.68 -12.79
CA THR A 116 7.03 -17.70 -12.21
C THR A 116 5.60 -17.42 -12.67
N ARG A 117 4.88 -18.45 -13.10
CA ARG A 117 3.52 -18.30 -13.64
C ARG A 117 2.43 -18.39 -12.59
N GLU A 118 2.63 -19.16 -11.53
CA GLU A 118 1.59 -19.50 -10.56
C GLU A 118 2.08 -19.25 -9.13
N PHE A 119 1.17 -18.71 -8.31
CA PHE A 119 1.43 -18.40 -6.90
C PHE A 119 0.19 -18.74 -6.08
N ASP A 120 0.33 -19.61 -5.10
CA ASP A 120 -0.71 -19.87 -4.10
C ASP A 120 -0.54 -18.88 -2.95
N VAL A 121 -1.59 -18.09 -2.68
CA VAL A 121 -1.63 -17.10 -1.60
C VAL A 121 -2.27 -17.75 -0.38
N LYS A 122 -1.50 -18.01 0.67
CA LYS A 122 -2.02 -18.63 1.90
C LYS A 122 -2.95 -17.68 2.65
N GLU A 123 -3.70 -18.23 3.63
CA GLU A 123 -4.66 -17.47 4.44
C GLU A 123 -4.08 -16.29 5.22
N ASP A 124 -2.78 -16.30 5.48
CA ASP A 124 -2.04 -15.23 6.17
C ASP A 124 -1.15 -14.41 5.24
N GLU A 125 -1.38 -14.50 3.93
CA GLU A 125 -0.53 -13.89 2.91
C GLU A 125 -1.32 -12.96 1.96
N LEU A 126 -0.58 -12.08 1.30
CA LEU A 126 -1.06 -11.22 0.21
C LEU A 126 -0.08 -11.29 -0.97
N PHE A 127 -0.58 -11.33 -2.18
CA PHE A 127 0.25 -11.18 -3.37
C PHE A 127 0.22 -9.72 -3.82
N VAL A 128 1.39 -9.12 -3.96
CA VAL A 128 1.51 -7.67 -4.21
C VAL A 128 2.39 -7.37 -5.40
N LEU A 129 1.97 -6.40 -6.22
CA LEU A 129 2.74 -5.92 -7.36
C LEU A 129 2.99 -4.41 -7.28
N GLY A 130 4.08 -3.98 -7.89
CA GLY A 130 4.26 -2.57 -8.23
C GLY A 130 3.41 -2.16 -9.43
N ASP A 131 2.98 -0.92 -9.48
CA ASP A 131 2.27 -0.38 -10.64
C ASP A 131 3.22 -0.17 -11.83
N ASN A 132 4.51 -0.04 -11.58
CA ASN A 132 5.53 -0.07 -12.63
C ASN A 132 5.79 -1.51 -13.07
N ARG A 133 5.02 -1.98 -14.05
CA ARG A 133 5.09 -3.34 -14.60
C ARG A 133 6.23 -3.54 -15.59
N SER A 134 6.95 -2.47 -15.97
CA SER A 134 8.10 -2.55 -16.87
C SER A 134 9.14 -3.55 -16.38
N PRO A 135 9.92 -4.18 -17.26
CA PRO A 135 11.02 -5.05 -16.87
C PRO A 135 11.95 -4.34 -15.87
N ARG A 136 12.21 -4.97 -14.72
CA ARG A 136 12.98 -4.40 -13.59
C ARG A 136 12.39 -3.13 -12.96
N GLY A 137 11.16 -2.74 -13.31
CA GLY A 137 10.49 -1.55 -12.76
C GLY A 137 10.06 -1.70 -11.30
N SER A 138 9.88 -2.94 -10.84
CA SER A 138 9.47 -3.24 -9.46
C SER A 138 10.03 -4.58 -9.00
N VAL A 139 10.59 -4.59 -7.79
CA VAL A 139 10.84 -5.80 -7.00
C VAL A 139 9.59 -6.04 -6.15
N ASP A 140 8.88 -7.13 -6.40
CA ASP A 140 7.59 -7.45 -5.81
C ASP A 140 7.33 -8.96 -5.73
N SER A 141 6.10 -9.41 -5.52
CA SER A 141 5.77 -10.82 -5.33
C SER A 141 6.16 -11.73 -6.50
N ARG A 142 6.42 -11.21 -7.69
CA ARG A 142 6.97 -11.98 -8.81
C ARG A 142 8.37 -12.51 -8.52
N GLU A 143 9.11 -11.82 -7.63
CA GLU A 143 10.48 -12.16 -7.26
C GLU A 143 10.57 -12.87 -5.91
N PHE A 144 9.88 -12.35 -4.88
CA PHE A 144 9.99 -12.89 -3.52
C PHE A 144 8.76 -13.70 -3.04
N GLY A 145 7.73 -13.89 -3.91
CA GLY A 145 6.50 -14.58 -3.55
C GLY A 145 5.51 -13.73 -2.76
N PRO A 146 4.39 -14.34 -2.29
CA PRO A 146 3.43 -13.68 -1.41
C PRO A 146 4.08 -13.21 -0.10
N ILE A 147 3.55 -12.14 0.48
CA ILE A 147 4.04 -11.53 1.72
C ILE A 147 3.12 -11.87 2.88
N LYS A 148 3.67 -12.05 4.07
CA LYS A 148 2.90 -12.23 5.30
C LYS A 148 2.17 -10.95 5.70
N ILE A 149 0.89 -11.06 6.06
CA ILE A 149 0.06 -9.94 6.53
C ILE A 149 0.70 -9.21 7.74
N GLU A 150 1.39 -9.92 8.62
CA GLU A 150 2.10 -9.34 9.77
C GLU A 150 3.19 -8.34 9.40
N THR A 151 3.70 -8.39 8.15
CA THR A 151 4.71 -7.46 7.65
C THR A 151 4.15 -6.09 7.31
N LEU A 152 2.81 -5.95 7.20
CA LEU A 152 2.12 -4.70 6.91
C LEU A 152 2.42 -3.63 7.98
N LYS A 153 2.57 -2.40 7.52
CA LYS A 153 2.84 -1.24 8.38
C LYS A 153 1.74 -0.19 8.29
N SER A 154 1.31 0.15 7.09
CA SER A 154 0.30 1.18 6.88
C SER A 154 -0.32 1.10 5.48
N HIS A 155 -1.41 1.84 5.31
CA HIS A 155 -2.16 1.98 4.07
C HIS A 155 -2.13 3.45 3.63
N PRO A 156 -1.40 3.79 2.55
CA PRO A 156 -1.40 5.10 1.94
C PRO A 156 -2.77 5.42 1.36
N PHE A 157 -3.33 6.58 1.65
CA PHE A 157 -4.66 6.93 1.15
C PHE A 157 -4.77 8.35 0.61
N TYR A 158 -3.92 9.28 1.03
CA TYR A 158 -4.02 10.67 0.63
C TYR A 158 -2.64 11.27 0.28
N ARG A 159 -2.54 11.88 -0.91
CA ARG A 159 -1.33 12.59 -1.33
C ARG A 159 -1.37 14.03 -0.83
N ILE A 160 -0.41 14.40 0.00
CA ILE A 160 -0.22 15.76 0.51
C ILE A 160 0.49 16.61 -0.51
N PHE A 161 1.52 16.08 -1.15
CA PHE A 161 2.34 16.78 -2.14
C PHE A 161 2.67 15.83 -3.31
N PRO A 162 2.69 16.32 -4.57
CA PRO A 162 2.42 17.68 -5.02
C PRO A 162 0.94 18.06 -4.98
N LEU A 163 0.64 19.35 -4.82
CA LEU A 163 -0.72 19.87 -4.61
C LEU A 163 -1.62 19.75 -5.84
N ASN A 164 -1.04 19.71 -7.03
CA ASN A 164 -1.75 19.64 -8.32
C ASN A 164 -2.02 18.21 -8.83
N SER A 165 -1.72 17.19 -8.02
CA SER A 165 -1.94 15.78 -8.38
C SER A 165 -3.24 15.23 -7.80
N LYS A 166 -3.71 14.08 -8.33
CA LYS A 166 -4.83 13.31 -7.75
C LYS A 166 -4.54 13.04 -6.27
N LYS A 167 -5.47 13.45 -5.39
CA LYS A 167 -5.25 13.40 -3.93
C LYS A 167 -5.46 12.02 -3.34
N PHE A 168 -6.54 11.35 -3.72
CA PHE A 168 -6.79 9.98 -3.28
C PHE A 168 -6.08 9.00 -4.20
N ILE A 169 -5.36 8.04 -3.63
CA ILE A 169 -4.49 7.11 -4.38
C ILE A 169 -5.02 5.68 -4.48
N ASN A 170 -6.14 5.39 -3.78
CA ASN A 170 -6.78 4.07 -3.75
C ASN A 170 -8.20 4.09 -4.35
N ASN A 171 -8.46 4.99 -5.29
CA ASN A 171 -9.75 5.04 -6.01
C ASN A 171 -9.54 4.59 -7.45
#